data_39840a5e8fbf86cf166e21e5cd85ad0c
#
_entry.id   39840a5e8fbf86cf166e21e5cd85ad0c
#
_cell.length_a   1.000
_cell.length_b   1.000
_cell.length_c   1.000
_cell.angle_alpha   90.00
_cell.angle_beta   90.00
_cell.angle_gamma   90.00
#
_symmetry.space_group_name_H-M   'P 1'
#
loop_
_entity.id
_entity.type
_entity.pdbx_description
1 polymer ?
#
loop_
_entity_poly.entity_id
_entity_poly.type
_entity_poly.pdbx_seq_one_letter_code
_entity_poly.pdbx_strand_id
1 'polypeptide(L)'
;GTATLALASNGTGTSGLTELTLAPQTVNVSGSVYRLANAVINNAGTFSFGNVHVGDTVQQALSITNSAANDGYSERLNAGFGGATDGRITTSGSIAQLAAGATNASSMVLGVNTAAAGAVNGMATVNFASDGTGTSGLGITVLPSQSVTVTATIEGGVYRLASPVIQTAQPVNFGNVRIGTAVTPRALSILNSAPNDGYSERLNASANGTTGGVTAGGSFTLLAPQGVNSTAIQVGLDTSVAGNRGGAATITFQSDGTGTSGLGITALPSQNVQVTGNVYRLANPALNTPSVTLAARVGDAGPTASIGLTNSSPDVYTEGLNVTRGATAAGFTSSGGIGNLAAGQTSSLNAIQVALNTGTAGSFSGTQALAYVSTGAGTTSSPDVSVGSGSVTLAGRVYTPAVASVNTTPVDFGIVHVGDVVAARNVAVTNAATATALNDVLVGTINTGGSSSFSAAGDLGSGLGAGQTNNTSLNVQLNTSIAGIYNGAANLALSSHNADMADLPLATTAVALSATVNNYANPVYNRVTGDGTLSGGGLSYTLDFGEVVQNAAAGTTTL
;
A
#
# COMPACT_ATOMS: atom_id res chain seq x y z
N GLY A 1 -10.52 17.41 -108.01
CA GLY A 1 -11.16 17.43 -109.32
C GLY A 1 -10.66 18.60 -110.11
N THR A 2 -11.12 18.65 -111.41
CA THR A 2 -10.82 19.76 -112.32
C THR A 2 -12.16 20.35 -112.88
N ALA A 3 -12.32 21.63 -112.84
CA ALA A 3 -13.36 22.33 -113.58
C ALA A 3 -12.76 22.84 -114.88
N THR A 4 -13.36 22.47 -116.07
CA THR A 4 -12.94 22.90 -117.34
C THR A 4 -13.78 24.05 -117.82
N LEU A 5 -13.22 25.21 -118.07
CA LEU A 5 -13.86 26.34 -118.69
C LEU A 5 -13.73 26.26 -120.23
N ALA A 6 -14.82 26.07 -120.93
CA ALA A 6 -14.89 26.24 -122.40
C ALA A 6 -14.89 27.74 -122.72
N LEU A 7 -13.90 28.16 -123.42
CA LEU A 7 -13.70 29.55 -123.82
C LEU A 7 -13.93 29.70 -125.33
N ALA A 8 -14.61 30.72 -125.76
CA ALA A 8 -14.77 31.04 -127.14
C ALA A 8 -14.49 32.54 -127.37
N SER A 9 -13.83 32.89 -128.45
CA SER A 9 -13.69 34.26 -128.90
C SER A 9 -14.83 34.54 -129.88
N ASN A 10 -15.77 35.39 -129.53
CA ASN A 10 -16.91 35.75 -130.35
C ASN A 10 -16.62 37.11 -130.99
N GLY A 11 -16.43 37.14 -132.32
CA GLY A 11 -16.19 38.37 -133.10
C GLY A 11 -17.48 38.98 -133.70
N THR A 12 -18.70 38.43 -133.54
CA THR A 12 -19.91 38.86 -134.25
C THR A 12 -20.23 40.31 -134.02
N GLY A 13 -19.91 40.91 -132.91
CA GLY A 13 -20.23 42.34 -132.59
C GLY A 13 -18.99 43.27 -132.83
N THR A 14 -17.79 42.74 -133.12
CA THR A 14 -16.57 43.55 -133.22
C THR A 14 -15.85 43.37 -134.58
N SER A 15 -15.51 42.18 -134.96
CA SER A 15 -14.71 41.89 -136.16
C SER A 15 -15.55 41.29 -137.31
N GLY A 16 -16.78 40.91 -137.05
CA GLY A 16 -17.66 40.27 -138.07
C GLY A 16 -17.29 38.80 -138.35
N LEU A 17 -16.35 38.26 -137.61
CA LEU A 17 -15.90 36.86 -137.74
C LEU A 17 -16.75 35.93 -136.91
N THR A 18 -16.93 34.73 -137.33
CA THR A 18 -17.68 33.69 -136.58
C THR A 18 -16.95 33.32 -135.28
N GLU A 19 -17.71 32.83 -134.38
CA GLU A 19 -17.14 32.37 -133.06
C GLU A 19 -16.07 31.31 -133.30
N LEU A 20 -14.92 31.55 -132.63
CA LEU A 20 -13.79 30.58 -132.57
C LEU A 20 -13.66 30.00 -131.23
N THR A 21 -13.77 28.67 -131.08
CA THR A 21 -13.50 27.96 -129.87
C THR A 21 -12.08 28.11 -129.46
N LEU A 22 -11.77 28.61 -128.28
CA LEU A 22 -10.45 28.71 -127.70
C LEU A 22 -10.14 27.46 -126.96
N ALA A 23 -8.85 27.22 -126.75
CA ALA A 23 -8.41 26.10 -125.88
C ALA A 23 -9.02 26.21 -124.50
N PRO A 24 -9.66 25.15 -123.99
CA PRO A 24 -10.24 25.17 -122.68
C PRO A 24 -9.18 25.42 -121.59
N GLN A 25 -9.56 26.19 -120.59
CA GLN A 25 -8.73 26.36 -119.38
C GLN A 25 -9.27 25.45 -118.28
N THR A 26 -8.38 24.84 -117.51
CA THR A 26 -8.68 23.96 -116.37
C THR A 26 -8.35 24.67 -115.09
N VAL A 27 -9.26 24.67 -114.13
CA VAL A 27 -9.08 25.10 -112.74
C VAL A 27 -9.05 23.84 -111.89
N ASN A 28 -7.90 23.59 -111.23
CA ASN A 28 -7.81 22.49 -110.24
C ASN A 28 -8.57 22.88 -109.01
N VAL A 29 -9.53 22.08 -108.61
CA VAL A 29 -10.32 22.22 -107.39
C VAL A 29 -9.93 21.07 -106.48
N SER A 30 -9.27 21.39 -105.41
CA SER A 30 -8.94 20.42 -104.31
C SER A 30 -9.67 20.79 -103.03
N GLY A 31 -10.14 19.81 -102.37
CA GLY A 31 -10.83 19.97 -101.07
C GLY A 31 -10.79 18.63 -100.38
N SER A 32 -10.59 18.64 -99.05
CA SER A 32 -10.72 17.48 -98.17
C SER A 32 -11.92 17.63 -97.31
N VAL A 33 -12.69 16.56 -97.16
CA VAL A 33 -13.90 16.51 -96.31
C VAL A 33 -13.60 15.67 -95.11
N TYR A 34 -13.72 16.29 -93.97
CA TYR A 34 -13.47 15.61 -92.71
C TYR A 34 -14.73 15.23 -92.00
N ARG A 35 -14.71 14.08 -91.29
CA ARG A 35 -15.79 13.64 -90.40
C ARG A 35 -15.57 14.26 -89.05
N LEU A 36 -16.62 14.65 -88.43
CA LEU A 36 -16.59 14.99 -87.00
C LEU A 36 -16.26 13.76 -86.18
N ALA A 37 -15.67 13.95 -85.00
CA ALA A 37 -15.47 12.89 -84.02
C ALA A 37 -16.85 12.25 -83.64
N ASN A 38 -16.86 10.96 -83.37
CA ASN A 38 -18.04 10.23 -82.97
C ASN A 38 -17.85 9.61 -81.60
N ALA A 39 -18.40 10.25 -80.58
CA ALA A 39 -18.28 9.87 -79.20
C ALA A 39 -19.13 8.65 -78.84
N VAL A 40 -18.53 7.63 -78.27
CA VAL A 40 -19.19 6.46 -77.70
C VAL A 40 -18.67 6.24 -76.26
N ILE A 41 -19.60 6.24 -75.30
CA ILE A 41 -19.31 5.82 -73.93
C ILE A 41 -19.46 4.27 -73.87
N ASN A 42 -18.35 3.54 -73.69
CA ASN A 42 -18.33 2.08 -73.77
C ASN A 42 -19.02 1.41 -72.60
N ASN A 43 -18.98 2.05 -71.44
CA ASN A 43 -19.61 1.61 -70.21
C ASN A 43 -20.79 2.54 -69.82
N ALA A 44 -21.61 2.92 -70.82
CA ALA A 44 -22.76 3.82 -70.68
C ALA A 44 -23.93 3.27 -69.85
N GLY A 45 -23.73 2.25 -69.06
CA GLY A 45 -24.74 1.71 -68.16
C GLY A 45 -24.85 2.48 -66.85
N THR A 46 -25.53 1.88 -65.92
CA THR A 46 -25.61 2.39 -64.53
C THR A 46 -24.31 2.17 -63.81
N PHE A 47 -23.67 3.23 -63.34
CA PHE A 47 -22.55 3.16 -62.41
C PHE A 47 -23.09 2.91 -61.02
N SER A 48 -23.04 1.65 -60.55
CA SER A 48 -23.46 1.24 -59.22
C SER A 48 -22.24 1.11 -58.30
N PHE A 49 -22.24 1.86 -57.19
CA PHE A 49 -21.21 1.76 -56.17
C PHE A 49 -21.63 0.83 -55.01
N GLY A 50 -22.84 0.27 -55.04
CA GLY A 50 -23.37 -0.57 -53.94
C GLY A 50 -23.56 0.21 -52.63
N ASN A 51 -23.61 -0.49 -51.50
CA ASN A 51 -23.58 0.09 -50.17
C ASN A 51 -22.13 0.38 -49.76
N VAL A 52 -21.91 1.52 -49.13
CA VAL A 52 -20.58 1.96 -48.65
C VAL A 52 -20.72 2.65 -47.30
N HIS A 53 -19.64 2.70 -46.52
CA HIS A 53 -19.63 3.46 -45.29
C HIS A 53 -19.34 4.94 -45.50
N VAL A 54 -19.77 5.76 -44.56
CA VAL A 54 -19.33 7.16 -44.46
C VAL A 54 -17.82 7.20 -44.35
N GLY A 55 -17.17 8.00 -45.23
CA GLY A 55 -15.74 8.16 -45.31
C GLY A 55 -15.04 7.24 -46.32
N ASP A 56 -15.71 6.26 -46.91
CA ASP A 56 -15.12 5.42 -47.94
C ASP A 56 -14.83 6.24 -49.22
N THR A 57 -13.80 5.85 -49.93
CA THR A 57 -13.49 6.44 -51.26
C THR A 57 -13.96 5.48 -52.34
N VAL A 58 -14.92 5.91 -53.12
CA VAL A 58 -15.51 5.11 -54.21
C VAL A 58 -15.54 5.90 -55.51
N GLN A 59 -14.95 5.34 -56.58
CA GLN A 59 -14.89 5.94 -57.88
C GLN A 59 -14.71 4.89 -58.98
N GLN A 60 -15.20 5.19 -60.19
CA GLN A 60 -15.06 4.36 -61.36
C GLN A 60 -14.71 5.23 -62.58
N ALA A 61 -13.85 4.75 -63.45
CA ALA A 61 -13.48 5.44 -64.71
C ALA A 61 -14.51 5.23 -65.80
N LEU A 62 -14.79 6.30 -66.53
CA LEU A 62 -15.50 6.22 -67.81
C LEU A 62 -14.58 5.73 -68.91
N SER A 63 -15.06 4.84 -69.76
CA SER A 63 -14.42 4.41 -70.98
C SER A 63 -15.07 5.08 -72.20
N ILE A 64 -14.33 5.93 -72.88
CA ILE A 64 -14.85 6.72 -74.02
C ILE A 64 -14.00 6.43 -75.23
N THR A 65 -14.67 6.11 -76.35
CA THR A 65 -14.03 5.87 -77.65
C THR A 65 -14.46 6.96 -78.64
N ASN A 66 -13.49 7.48 -79.41
CA ASN A 66 -13.79 8.16 -80.66
C ASN A 66 -13.96 7.12 -81.77
N SER A 67 -15.19 6.72 -82.06
CA SER A 67 -15.51 5.65 -83.01
C SER A 67 -15.51 6.11 -84.48
N ALA A 68 -15.08 7.35 -84.76
CA ALA A 68 -14.87 7.81 -86.15
C ALA A 68 -13.77 6.95 -86.82
N ALA A 69 -13.89 6.78 -88.12
CA ALA A 69 -12.93 5.99 -88.90
C ALA A 69 -11.54 6.55 -88.82
N ASN A 70 -10.55 5.69 -88.54
CA ASN A 70 -9.13 6.07 -88.47
C ASN A 70 -8.46 6.00 -89.84
N ASP A 71 -8.91 6.88 -90.75
CA ASP A 71 -8.47 6.94 -92.15
C ASP A 71 -7.77 8.25 -92.47
N GLY A 72 -7.42 9.07 -91.50
CA GLY A 72 -6.80 10.37 -91.70
C GLY A 72 -7.75 11.52 -91.94
N TYR A 73 -9.05 11.24 -92.15
CA TYR A 73 -10.11 12.27 -92.48
C TYR A 73 -11.18 12.35 -91.38
N SER A 74 -10.80 12.07 -90.15
CA SER A 74 -11.66 12.20 -88.96
C SER A 74 -11.02 13.09 -87.93
N GLU A 75 -11.83 13.94 -87.30
CA GLU A 75 -11.36 14.85 -86.26
C GLU A 75 -11.19 14.15 -84.93
N ARG A 76 -10.47 14.76 -84.01
CA ARG A 76 -10.20 14.27 -82.66
C ARG A 76 -11.36 14.61 -81.72
N LEU A 77 -11.53 13.81 -80.67
CA LEU A 77 -12.60 13.98 -79.69
C LEU A 77 -12.09 14.65 -78.42
N ASN A 78 -12.76 15.70 -78.00
CA ASN A 78 -12.65 16.25 -76.66
C ASN A 78 -13.87 15.83 -75.86
N ALA A 79 -13.67 15.47 -74.57
CA ALA A 79 -14.75 15.15 -73.66
C ALA A 79 -14.49 15.75 -72.26
N GLY A 80 -15.59 16.19 -71.59
CA GLY A 80 -15.53 16.72 -70.25
C GLY A 80 -16.88 16.62 -69.57
N PHE A 81 -16.92 16.70 -68.24
CA PHE A 81 -18.19 16.66 -67.52
C PHE A 81 -18.94 17.99 -67.58
N GLY A 82 -20.25 17.91 -67.76
CA GLY A 82 -21.17 19.06 -67.81
C GLY A 82 -21.90 19.32 -66.49
N GLY A 83 -21.73 18.43 -65.49
CA GLY A 83 -22.36 18.50 -64.17
C GLY A 83 -23.13 17.24 -63.81
N ALA A 84 -23.64 17.18 -62.58
CA ALA A 84 -24.44 16.07 -62.07
C ALA A 84 -25.75 16.58 -61.42
N THR A 85 -26.80 15.74 -61.43
CA THR A 85 -28.12 16.09 -60.87
C THR A 85 -28.21 15.86 -59.36
N ASP A 86 -27.37 14.99 -58.76
CA ASP A 86 -27.21 14.86 -57.33
C ASP A 86 -25.85 15.45 -56.94
N GLY A 87 -25.82 16.41 -56.04
CA GLY A 87 -24.61 17.13 -55.62
C GLY A 87 -23.56 16.24 -54.90
N ARG A 88 -23.90 15.00 -54.59
CA ARG A 88 -22.95 14.01 -54.03
C ARG A 88 -22.24 13.19 -55.10
N ILE A 89 -22.68 13.27 -56.34
CA ILE A 89 -21.93 12.66 -57.46
C ILE A 89 -20.72 13.54 -57.73
N THR A 90 -19.54 12.95 -57.64
CA THR A 90 -18.28 13.64 -57.93
C THR A 90 -17.80 13.28 -59.31
N THR A 91 -17.34 14.27 -60.07
CA THR A 91 -16.83 14.11 -61.43
C THR A 91 -15.44 14.75 -61.51
N SER A 92 -14.50 14.08 -62.14
CA SER A 92 -13.15 14.61 -62.35
C SER A 92 -12.52 14.18 -63.65
N GLY A 93 -11.63 15.03 -64.16
CA GLY A 93 -10.87 14.77 -65.37
C GLY A 93 -11.57 15.17 -66.68
N SER A 94 -10.83 15.12 -67.77
CA SER A 94 -11.28 15.40 -69.15
C SER A 94 -10.42 14.65 -70.14
N ILE A 95 -10.88 14.53 -71.37
CA ILE A 95 -10.16 13.97 -72.49
C ILE A 95 -9.95 15.07 -73.50
N ALA A 96 -8.71 15.27 -73.95
CA ALA A 96 -8.37 16.19 -75.01
C ALA A 96 -7.75 15.44 -76.19
N GLN A 97 -8.15 15.79 -77.43
CA GLN A 97 -7.50 15.32 -78.66
C GLN A 97 -7.45 13.78 -78.79
N LEU A 98 -8.49 13.05 -78.38
CA LEU A 98 -8.57 11.60 -78.54
C LEU A 98 -8.66 11.27 -80.04
N ALA A 99 -7.69 10.57 -80.56
CA ALA A 99 -7.59 10.21 -81.96
C ALA A 99 -8.79 9.35 -82.44
N ALA A 100 -9.17 9.42 -83.71
CA ALA A 100 -10.15 8.53 -84.29
C ALA A 100 -9.76 7.07 -84.08
N GLY A 101 -10.71 6.23 -83.71
CA GLY A 101 -10.52 4.81 -83.36
C GLY A 101 -9.88 4.54 -81.98
N ALA A 102 -9.46 5.58 -81.27
CA ALA A 102 -8.83 5.41 -79.94
C ALA A 102 -9.86 5.41 -78.81
N THR A 103 -9.49 4.73 -77.70
CA THR A 103 -10.24 4.65 -76.46
C THR A 103 -9.44 5.22 -75.30
N ASN A 104 -10.09 6.01 -74.45
CA ASN A 104 -9.57 6.43 -73.16
C ASN A 104 -10.47 5.87 -72.06
N ALA A 105 -9.89 5.14 -71.10
CA ALA A 105 -10.61 4.44 -70.03
C ALA A 105 -10.18 4.85 -68.63
N SER A 106 -9.41 5.95 -68.49
CA SER A 106 -8.88 6.33 -67.19
C SER A 106 -8.92 7.82 -66.84
N SER A 107 -9.00 8.70 -67.86
CA SER A 107 -8.87 10.16 -67.65
C SER A 107 -10.13 10.82 -67.08
N MET A 108 -11.29 10.22 -67.22
CA MET A 108 -12.55 10.74 -66.69
C MET A 108 -13.07 9.77 -65.63
N VAL A 109 -13.35 10.28 -64.45
CA VAL A 109 -13.71 9.46 -63.29
C VAL A 109 -14.99 10.00 -62.66
N LEU A 110 -15.90 9.05 -62.33
CA LEU A 110 -17.11 9.27 -61.57
C LEU A 110 -16.93 8.70 -60.17
N GLY A 111 -17.42 9.38 -59.14
CA GLY A 111 -17.39 8.93 -57.75
C GLY A 111 -18.59 9.42 -56.98
N VAL A 112 -18.58 9.07 -55.66
CA VAL A 112 -19.61 9.52 -54.70
C VAL A 112 -18.93 10.20 -53.54
N ASN A 113 -19.46 11.37 -53.14
CA ASN A 113 -19.11 12.01 -51.88
C ASN A 113 -19.79 11.25 -50.73
N THR A 114 -18.99 10.55 -49.92
CA THR A 114 -19.45 9.70 -48.82
C THR A 114 -19.43 10.43 -47.47
N ALA A 115 -19.24 11.74 -47.40
CA ALA A 115 -19.16 12.51 -46.16
C ALA A 115 -20.44 12.46 -45.31
N ALA A 116 -21.60 12.18 -45.95
CA ALA A 116 -22.87 12.05 -45.27
C ALA A 116 -23.62 10.79 -45.69
N ALA A 117 -24.32 10.19 -44.72
CA ALA A 117 -25.14 9.02 -45.00
C ALA A 117 -26.40 9.35 -45.81
N GLY A 118 -26.94 8.35 -46.46
CA GLY A 118 -28.15 8.46 -47.26
C GLY A 118 -27.99 7.89 -48.66
N ALA A 119 -29.12 7.75 -49.40
CA ALA A 119 -29.10 7.27 -50.78
C ALA A 119 -28.52 8.34 -51.74
N VAL A 120 -27.74 7.89 -52.75
CA VAL A 120 -27.25 8.72 -53.86
C VAL A 120 -27.85 8.23 -55.15
N ASN A 121 -28.54 9.12 -55.86
CA ASN A 121 -29.19 8.77 -57.13
C ASN A 121 -29.23 9.98 -58.04
N GLY A 122 -28.62 9.89 -59.21
CA GLY A 122 -28.60 10.99 -60.17
C GLY A 122 -27.92 10.61 -61.49
N MET A 123 -27.70 11.61 -62.33
CA MET A 123 -27.05 11.48 -63.63
C MET A 123 -25.86 12.44 -63.70
N ALA A 124 -24.77 12.01 -64.30
CA ALA A 124 -23.67 12.89 -64.73
C ALA A 124 -23.75 13.13 -66.26
N THR A 125 -23.67 14.37 -66.67
CA THR A 125 -23.66 14.74 -68.05
C THR A 125 -22.23 14.78 -68.55
N VAL A 126 -21.98 14.21 -69.76
CA VAL A 126 -20.69 14.26 -70.45
C VAL A 126 -20.90 15.11 -71.71
N ASN A 127 -20.17 16.18 -71.85
CA ASN A 127 -20.13 17.06 -73.01
C ASN A 127 -19.02 16.60 -73.95
N PHE A 128 -19.32 16.62 -75.24
CA PHE A 128 -18.36 16.23 -76.27
C PHE A 128 -18.14 17.38 -77.28
N ALA A 129 -17.00 17.42 -77.85
CA ALA A 129 -16.65 18.30 -78.96
C ALA A 129 -15.71 17.61 -79.96
N SER A 130 -15.96 17.80 -81.20
CA SER A 130 -15.04 17.44 -82.28
C SER A 130 -13.98 18.54 -82.42
N ASP A 131 -12.76 18.20 -82.40
CA ASP A 131 -11.63 19.12 -82.44
C ASP A 131 -10.77 18.88 -83.68
N GLY A 132 -10.96 19.81 -84.64
CA GLY A 132 -10.24 19.77 -85.91
C GLY A 132 -8.90 20.47 -85.90
N THR A 133 -8.47 21.10 -84.78
CA THR A 133 -7.26 21.93 -84.76
C THR A 133 -5.99 21.17 -85.10
N GLY A 134 -5.93 19.86 -84.78
CA GLY A 134 -4.80 18.97 -85.08
C GLY A 134 -5.02 18.07 -86.31
N THR A 135 -6.13 18.23 -87.08
CA THR A 135 -6.48 17.37 -88.22
C THR A 135 -6.99 18.19 -89.40
N SER A 136 -8.27 18.65 -89.38
CA SER A 136 -8.91 19.39 -90.47
C SER A 136 -8.54 20.88 -90.51
N GLY A 137 -8.06 21.45 -89.38
CA GLY A 137 -7.86 22.89 -89.24
C GLY A 137 -9.14 23.69 -89.02
N LEU A 138 -10.29 23.04 -88.91
CA LEU A 138 -11.65 23.72 -88.88
C LEU A 138 -12.09 24.17 -87.47
N GLY A 139 -11.26 24.04 -86.47
CA GLY A 139 -11.57 24.46 -85.13
C GLY A 139 -12.36 23.41 -84.32
N ILE A 140 -13.10 23.85 -83.31
CA ILE A 140 -13.88 23.00 -82.42
C ILE A 140 -15.38 23.08 -82.68
N THR A 141 -16.00 21.92 -82.86
CA THR A 141 -17.47 21.80 -83.10
C THR A 141 -18.08 21.06 -81.90
N VAL A 142 -19.07 21.65 -81.22
CA VAL A 142 -19.81 21.01 -80.14
C VAL A 142 -20.64 19.86 -80.70
N LEU A 143 -20.48 18.70 -80.04
CA LEU A 143 -21.28 17.52 -80.33
C LEU A 143 -22.44 17.36 -79.30
N PRO A 144 -23.46 16.56 -79.62
CA PRO A 144 -24.54 16.26 -78.66
C PRO A 144 -23.92 15.66 -77.38
N SER A 145 -24.34 16.22 -76.25
CA SER A 145 -23.98 15.67 -74.94
C SER A 145 -24.67 14.32 -74.64
N GLN A 146 -24.08 13.48 -73.90
CA GLN A 146 -24.63 12.21 -73.40
C GLN A 146 -24.74 12.23 -71.92
N SER A 147 -25.75 11.62 -71.32
CA SER A 147 -25.92 11.47 -69.89
C SER A 147 -25.61 10.03 -69.46
N VAL A 148 -24.85 9.89 -68.43
CA VAL A 148 -24.57 8.60 -67.79
C VAL A 148 -25.36 8.57 -66.49
N THR A 149 -26.18 7.55 -66.30
CA THR A 149 -26.91 7.35 -65.06
C THR A 149 -25.95 6.87 -64.00
N VAL A 150 -25.83 7.62 -62.91
CA VAL A 150 -25.11 7.22 -61.73
C VAL A 150 -26.15 6.86 -60.68
N THR A 151 -26.30 5.60 -60.45
CA THR A 151 -27.14 5.11 -59.35
C THR A 151 -26.25 4.42 -58.34
N ALA A 152 -26.37 4.85 -57.11
CA ALA A 152 -26.29 3.92 -56.02
C ALA A 152 -27.70 3.30 -55.99
N THR A 153 -27.95 2.26 -56.80
CA THR A 153 -29.29 1.74 -57.10
C THR A 153 -29.92 1.06 -55.91
N ILE A 154 -31.16 1.40 -55.66
CA ILE A 154 -32.30 0.72 -55.01
C ILE A 154 -32.02 0.02 -53.65
N GLU A 155 -30.81 -0.37 -53.33
CA GLU A 155 -30.29 -0.86 -52.03
C GLU A 155 -28.92 -0.23 -51.68
N GLY A 156 -28.45 0.76 -52.40
CA GLY A 156 -27.19 1.44 -52.22
C GLY A 156 -27.33 2.75 -51.46
N GLY A 157 -26.73 2.83 -50.30
CA GLY A 157 -26.67 4.06 -49.53
C GLY A 157 -25.30 4.20 -48.86
N VAL A 158 -24.99 5.40 -48.44
CA VAL A 158 -23.89 5.66 -47.57
C VAL A 158 -24.35 5.44 -46.13
N TYR A 159 -23.72 4.46 -45.45
CA TYR A 159 -24.08 4.05 -44.09
C TYR A 159 -23.07 4.55 -43.07
N ARG A 160 -23.58 4.91 -41.90
CA ARG A 160 -22.74 5.19 -40.73
C ARG A 160 -22.47 3.90 -39.97
N LEU A 161 -21.26 3.75 -39.51
CA LEU A 161 -20.92 2.75 -38.51
C LEU A 161 -21.68 3.02 -37.21
N ALA A 162 -21.89 1.99 -36.40
CA ALA A 162 -22.38 2.15 -35.03
C ALA A 162 -21.45 3.05 -34.21
N SER A 163 -22.02 3.81 -33.30
CA SER A 163 -21.27 4.77 -32.45
C SER A 163 -21.44 4.42 -30.96
N PRO A 164 -20.54 3.62 -30.39
CA PRO A 164 -20.65 3.17 -29.01
C PRO A 164 -20.31 4.26 -28.00
N VAL A 165 -21.17 4.44 -27.00
CA VAL A 165 -20.97 5.34 -25.86
C VAL A 165 -21.26 4.57 -24.57
N ILE A 166 -20.27 4.46 -23.69
CA ILE A 166 -20.45 3.92 -22.34
C ILE A 166 -21.00 5.05 -21.46
N GLN A 167 -22.26 4.92 -21.04
CA GLN A 167 -22.97 5.91 -20.22
C GLN A 167 -22.74 5.74 -18.72
N THR A 168 -22.27 4.54 -18.30
CA THR A 168 -21.97 4.25 -16.89
C THR A 168 -20.90 5.20 -16.39
N ALA A 169 -21.18 5.89 -15.28
CA ALA A 169 -20.21 6.77 -14.62
C ALA A 169 -18.95 6.00 -14.21
N GLN A 170 -17.80 6.59 -14.46
CA GLN A 170 -16.50 6.00 -14.16
C GLN A 170 -15.71 6.85 -13.15
N PRO A 171 -14.89 6.21 -12.27
CA PRO A 171 -14.71 4.77 -12.15
C PRO A 171 -15.92 4.06 -11.54
N VAL A 172 -16.15 2.80 -11.91
CA VAL A 172 -17.11 1.93 -11.23
C VAL A 172 -16.50 1.52 -9.90
N ASN A 173 -17.02 2.09 -8.80
CA ASN A 173 -16.40 1.92 -7.48
C ASN A 173 -17.12 0.86 -6.65
N PHE A 174 -16.40 -0.19 -6.24
CA PHE A 174 -16.89 -1.23 -5.33
C PHE A 174 -16.59 -0.95 -3.86
N GLY A 175 -15.82 0.11 -3.56
CA GLY A 175 -15.44 0.48 -2.19
C GLY A 175 -14.43 -0.49 -1.58
N ASN A 176 -14.48 -0.58 -0.25
CA ASN A 176 -13.65 -1.49 0.52
C ASN A 176 -14.47 -2.72 0.91
N VAL A 177 -13.96 -3.90 0.65
CA VAL A 177 -14.63 -5.16 0.93
C VAL A 177 -13.70 -6.12 1.67
N ARG A 178 -14.27 -7.05 2.45
CA ARG A 178 -13.50 -8.11 3.10
C ARG A 178 -13.17 -9.21 2.11
N ILE A 179 -11.99 -9.80 2.25
CA ILE A 179 -11.55 -10.96 1.46
C ILE A 179 -12.60 -12.09 1.47
N GLY A 180 -12.86 -12.67 0.31
CA GLY A 180 -13.84 -13.73 0.13
C GLY A 180 -15.31 -13.29 0.16
N THR A 181 -15.60 -11.98 0.35
CA THR A 181 -16.96 -11.47 0.27
C THR A 181 -17.43 -11.47 -1.18
N ALA A 182 -18.58 -12.06 -1.46
CA ALA A 182 -19.20 -11.99 -2.78
C ALA A 182 -19.62 -10.55 -3.09
N VAL A 183 -19.12 -10.00 -4.17
CA VAL A 183 -19.47 -8.66 -4.66
C VAL A 183 -20.44 -8.81 -5.82
N THR A 184 -21.58 -8.12 -5.77
CA THR A 184 -22.54 -8.11 -6.87
C THR A 184 -21.95 -7.37 -8.06
N PRO A 185 -21.80 -8.01 -9.25
CA PRO A 185 -21.35 -7.33 -10.45
C PRO A 185 -22.28 -6.17 -10.83
N ARG A 186 -21.70 -5.12 -11.41
CA ARG A 186 -22.43 -3.94 -11.87
C ARG A 186 -22.54 -3.94 -13.39
N ALA A 187 -23.76 -3.82 -13.88
CA ALA A 187 -24.02 -3.74 -15.30
C ALA A 187 -23.57 -2.40 -15.88
N LEU A 188 -23.05 -2.44 -17.11
CA LEU A 188 -22.70 -1.25 -17.88
C LEU A 188 -23.87 -0.82 -18.74
N SER A 189 -24.15 0.48 -18.80
CA SER A 189 -25.08 1.08 -19.75
C SER A 189 -24.31 1.53 -20.99
N ILE A 190 -24.63 0.94 -22.14
CA ILE A 190 -23.97 1.18 -23.42
C ILE A 190 -25.05 1.61 -24.44
N LEU A 191 -24.84 2.77 -25.05
CA LEU A 191 -25.69 3.38 -26.07
C LEU A 191 -25.02 3.19 -27.42
N ASN A 192 -25.79 2.82 -28.45
CA ASN A 192 -25.43 3.09 -29.83
C ASN A 192 -25.93 4.50 -30.19
N SER A 193 -25.07 5.51 -30.12
CA SER A 193 -25.47 6.92 -30.35
C SER A 193 -25.65 7.30 -31.81
N ALA A 194 -25.47 6.36 -32.74
CA ALA A 194 -25.76 6.61 -34.17
C ALA A 194 -27.22 7.01 -34.38
N PRO A 195 -27.52 7.95 -35.32
CA PRO A 195 -28.90 8.38 -35.63
C PRO A 195 -29.77 7.20 -36.09
N ASN A 196 -31.02 7.19 -35.69
CA ASN A 196 -32.00 6.19 -36.12
C ASN A 196 -32.74 6.70 -37.38
N ASP A 197 -32.03 6.80 -38.51
CA ASP A 197 -32.51 7.35 -39.78
C ASP A 197 -32.54 6.33 -40.93
N GLY A 198 -32.33 5.05 -40.62
CA GLY A 198 -32.28 3.96 -41.59
C GLY A 198 -30.92 3.78 -42.26
N TYR A 199 -29.97 4.69 -42.04
CA TYR A 199 -28.58 4.63 -42.59
C TYR A 199 -27.50 4.48 -41.51
N SER A 200 -27.84 3.88 -40.41
CA SER A 200 -26.88 3.58 -39.34
C SER A 200 -26.88 2.08 -39.00
N GLU A 201 -25.72 1.50 -38.80
CA GLU A 201 -25.57 0.08 -38.50
C GLU A 201 -25.83 -0.20 -37.03
N ARG A 202 -26.02 -1.48 -36.72
CA ARG A 202 -26.25 -1.99 -35.36
C ARG A 202 -24.94 -2.20 -34.64
N LEU A 203 -24.96 -2.14 -33.28
CA LEU A 203 -23.80 -2.26 -32.45
C LEU A 203 -23.75 -3.65 -31.80
N ASN A 204 -22.61 -4.33 -31.94
CA ASN A 204 -22.21 -5.49 -31.14
C ASN A 204 -21.18 -5.05 -30.13
N ALA A 205 -21.23 -5.61 -28.91
CA ALA A 205 -20.23 -5.36 -27.87
C ALA A 205 -19.98 -6.59 -27.03
N SER A 206 -18.74 -6.75 -26.55
CA SER A 206 -18.35 -7.80 -25.62
C SER A 206 -17.28 -7.35 -24.66
N ALA A 207 -17.31 -7.85 -23.42
CA ALA A 207 -16.22 -7.70 -22.48
C ALA A 207 -15.06 -8.59 -22.91
N ASN A 208 -13.84 -8.04 -23.06
CA ASN A 208 -12.68 -8.75 -23.57
C ASN A 208 -11.39 -8.31 -22.88
N GLY A 209 -11.05 -8.97 -21.79
CA GLY A 209 -9.84 -8.68 -21.03
C GLY A 209 -10.05 -7.73 -19.86
N THR A 210 -9.27 -7.95 -18.83
CA THR A 210 -9.25 -7.15 -17.60
C THR A 210 -7.84 -6.96 -17.09
N THR A 211 -7.61 -5.93 -16.29
CA THR A 211 -6.37 -5.69 -15.56
C THR A 211 -6.63 -5.59 -14.07
N GLY A 212 -5.60 -5.76 -13.24
CA GLY A 212 -5.71 -5.72 -11.78
C GLY A 212 -6.53 -6.87 -11.23
N GLY A 213 -7.44 -6.57 -10.32
CA GLY A 213 -8.40 -7.53 -9.77
C GLY A 213 -9.80 -7.37 -10.32
N VAL A 214 -9.95 -6.79 -11.50
CA VAL A 214 -11.25 -6.58 -12.14
C VAL A 214 -11.72 -7.86 -12.81
N THR A 215 -13.01 -8.15 -12.70
CA THR A 215 -13.70 -9.18 -13.49
C THR A 215 -14.67 -8.50 -14.45
N ALA A 216 -14.83 -9.05 -15.65
CA ALA A 216 -15.80 -8.57 -16.61
C ALA A 216 -16.34 -9.74 -17.42
N GLY A 217 -17.56 -9.59 -17.91
CA GLY A 217 -18.20 -10.61 -18.75
C GLY A 217 -19.46 -10.13 -19.40
N GLY A 218 -19.93 -10.94 -20.35
CA GLY A 218 -21.14 -10.68 -21.10
C GLY A 218 -20.91 -10.05 -22.47
N SER A 219 -21.94 -10.07 -23.30
CA SER A 219 -21.97 -9.52 -24.64
C SER A 219 -23.41 -9.26 -25.08
N PHE A 220 -23.56 -8.41 -26.08
CA PHE A 220 -24.81 -8.26 -26.81
C PHE A 220 -24.52 -8.04 -28.30
N THR A 221 -25.52 -8.32 -29.14
CA THR A 221 -25.44 -8.15 -30.56
C THR A 221 -26.63 -7.35 -31.06
N LEU A 222 -26.46 -6.71 -32.21
CA LEU A 222 -27.53 -6.05 -33.00
C LEU A 222 -28.28 -4.96 -32.23
N LEU A 223 -27.61 -4.23 -31.34
CA LEU A 223 -28.21 -3.07 -30.67
C LEU A 223 -28.53 -1.99 -31.69
N ALA A 224 -29.80 -1.66 -31.81
CA ALA A 224 -30.27 -0.69 -32.79
C ALA A 224 -29.66 0.72 -32.54
N PRO A 225 -29.60 1.58 -33.59
CA PRO A 225 -29.27 2.98 -33.41
C PRO A 225 -30.19 3.63 -32.37
N GLN A 226 -29.65 4.50 -31.50
CA GLN A 226 -30.30 5.10 -30.33
C GLN A 226 -30.77 4.09 -29.26
N GLY A 227 -30.46 2.80 -29.43
CA GLY A 227 -30.74 1.78 -28.44
C GLY A 227 -29.75 1.81 -27.30
N VAL A 228 -30.20 1.40 -26.11
CA VAL A 228 -29.36 1.25 -24.89
C VAL A 228 -29.43 -0.20 -24.41
N ASN A 229 -28.27 -0.80 -24.11
CA ASN A 229 -28.16 -2.05 -23.35
C ASN A 229 -27.57 -1.73 -21.99
N SER A 230 -28.27 -2.08 -20.89
CA SER A 230 -27.88 -1.80 -19.52
C SER A 230 -27.78 -3.04 -18.63
N THR A 231 -27.74 -4.25 -19.20
CA THR A 231 -27.79 -5.49 -18.44
C THR A 231 -26.79 -6.56 -18.88
N ALA A 232 -26.46 -6.61 -20.16
CA ALA A 232 -25.76 -7.75 -20.75
C ALA A 232 -24.26 -7.78 -20.41
N ILE A 233 -23.60 -6.64 -20.31
CA ILE A 233 -22.18 -6.55 -19.95
C ILE A 233 -22.05 -6.07 -18.51
N GLN A 234 -21.28 -6.81 -17.72
CA GLN A 234 -21.10 -6.55 -16.31
C GLN A 234 -19.61 -6.51 -15.95
N VAL A 235 -19.29 -5.69 -14.97
CA VAL A 235 -17.96 -5.62 -14.34
C VAL A 235 -18.08 -5.95 -12.86
N GLY A 236 -17.03 -6.55 -12.30
CA GLY A 236 -16.97 -6.98 -10.91
C GLY A 236 -15.55 -6.84 -10.34
N LEU A 237 -15.39 -7.31 -9.11
CA LEU A 237 -14.12 -7.30 -8.39
C LEU A 237 -13.80 -8.71 -7.89
N ASP A 238 -12.59 -9.19 -8.14
CA ASP A 238 -12.05 -10.40 -7.53
C ASP A 238 -11.64 -10.12 -6.09
N THR A 239 -12.32 -10.76 -5.15
CA THR A 239 -12.10 -10.60 -3.71
C THR A 239 -11.24 -11.71 -3.09
N SER A 240 -10.67 -12.60 -3.87
CA SER A 240 -9.89 -13.75 -3.39
C SER A 240 -8.53 -13.34 -2.79
N VAL A 241 -8.00 -12.18 -3.17
CA VAL A 241 -6.70 -11.67 -2.73
C VAL A 241 -6.85 -10.25 -2.19
N ALA A 242 -6.29 -10.00 -1.02
CA ALA A 242 -6.30 -8.66 -0.43
C ALA A 242 -5.33 -7.71 -1.14
N GLY A 243 -5.63 -6.41 -1.07
CA GLY A 243 -4.87 -5.35 -1.70
C GLY A 243 -5.76 -4.36 -2.45
N ASN A 244 -5.15 -3.42 -3.14
CA ASN A 244 -5.85 -2.63 -4.15
C ASN A 244 -6.16 -3.54 -5.34
N ARG A 245 -7.44 -3.71 -5.65
CA ARG A 245 -7.94 -4.59 -6.72
C ARG A 245 -8.48 -3.81 -7.92
N GLY A 246 -8.33 -2.48 -7.92
CA GLY A 246 -8.70 -1.63 -9.05
C GLY A 246 -7.94 -1.97 -10.33
N GLY A 247 -8.51 -1.58 -11.45
CA GLY A 247 -7.96 -1.80 -12.79
C GLY A 247 -8.96 -1.38 -13.86
N ALA A 248 -8.92 -2.00 -15.03
CA ALA A 248 -9.81 -1.72 -16.14
C ALA A 248 -10.39 -2.99 -16.75
N ALA A 249 -11.61 -2.86 -17.27
CA ALA A 249 -12.24 -3.84 -18.17
C ALA A 249 -12.24 -3.28 -19.60
N THR A 250 -11.72 -4.01 -20.57
CA THR A 250 -11.74 -3.63 -21.99
C THR A 250 -13.02 -4.12 -22.62
N ILE A 251 -13.79 -3.19 -23.21
CA ILE A 251 -14.98 -3.48 -23.98
C ILE A 251 -14.66 -3.31 -25.47
N THR A 252 -14.81 -4.37 -26.22
CA THR A 252 -14.64 -4.39 -27.68
C THR A 252 -15.97 -4.13 -28.35
N PHE A 253 -15.93 -3.36 -29.42
CA PHE A 253 -17.10 -2.95 -30.19
C PHE A 253 -16.97 -3.34 -31.66
N GLN A 254 -18.09 -3.63 -32.28
CA GLN A 254 -18.20 -3.89 -33.71
C GLN A 254 -19.46 -3.23 -34.27
N SER A 255 -19.35 -2.64 -35.41
CA SER A 255 -20.50 -2.24 -36.22
C SER A 255 -20.96 -3.42 -37.05
N ASP A 256 -22.24 -3.73 -37.00
CA ASP A 256 -22.83 -4.89 -37.68
C ASP A 256 -23.84 -4.39 -38.73
N GLY A 257 -23.42 -4.47 -39.99
CA GLY A 257 -24.22 -4.10 -41.14
C GLY A 257 -25.08 -5.22 -41.72
N THR A 258 -25.02 -6.45 -41.19
CA THR A 258 -25.68 -7.62 -41.81
C THR A 258 -27.19 -7.48 -41.93
N GLY A 259 -27.84 -6.77 -41.04
CA GLY A 259 -29.29 -6.51 -41.06
C GLY A 259 -29.67 -5.08 -41.50
N THR A 260 -28.71 -4.26 -41.98
CA THR A 260 -28.91 -2.89 -42.38
C THR A 260 -28.23 -2.57 -43.71
N SER A 261 -26.91 -2.32 -43.70
CA SER A 261 -26.13 -1.97 -44.90
C SER A 261 -25.75 -3.18 -45.77
N GLY A 262 -25.77 -4.38 -45.23
CA GLY A 262 -25.24 -5.58 -45.92
C GLY A 262 -23.72 -5.62 -46.01
N LEU A 263 -23.00 -4.68 -45.39
CA LEU A 263 -21.53 -4.55 -45.48
C LEU A 263 -20.76 -5.46 -44.51
N GLY A 264 -21.48 -6.29 -43.75
CA GLY A 264 -20.87 -7.22 -42.81
C GLY A 264 -20.52 -6.56 -41.48
N ILE A 265 -19.45 -7.06 -40.82
CA ILE A 265 -19.03 -6.62 -39.49
C ILE A 265 -17.73 -5.83 -39.59
N THR A 266 -17.71 -4.64 -39.05
CA THR A 266 -16.54 -3.75 -38.99
C THR A 266 -16.12 -3.57 -37.53
N ALA A 267 -14.84 -3.84 -37.21
CA ALA A 267 -14.29 -3.59 -35.87
C ALA A 267 -14.25 -2.08 -35.55
N LEU A 268 -14.67 -1.72 -34.34
CA LEU A 268 -14.61 -0.36 -33.82
C LEU A 268 -13.53 -0.26 -32.71
N PRO A 269 -13.02 0.93 -32.41
CA PRO A 269 -12.10 1.12 -31.30
C PRO A 269 -12.68 0.60 -29.98
N SER A 270 -11.89 -0.17 -29.24
CA SER A 270 -12.25 -0.62 -27.88
C SER A 270 -12.20 0.53 -26.88
N GLN A 271 -12.95 0.42 -25.80
CA GLN A 271 -12.95 1.38 -24.70
C GLN A 271 -12.67 0.66 -23.38
N ASN A 272 -11.93 1.32 -22.47
CA ASN A 272 -11.63 0.80 -21.15
C ASN A 272 -12.58 1.41 -20.12
N VAL A 273 -13.19 0.56 -19.29
CA VAL A 273 -13.98 0.95 -18.14
C VAL A 273 -13.11 0.84 -16.89
N GLN A 274 -12.87 1.97 -16.22
CA GLN A 274 -12.13 2.01 -14.98
C GLN A 274 -12.98 1.48 -13.83
N VAL A 275 -12.38 0.59 -13.04
CA VAL A 275 -12.99 -0.03 -11.86
C VAL A 275 -12.08 0.18 -10.67
N THR A 276 -12.64 0.55 -9.51
CA THR A 276 -11.88 0.72 -8.26
C THR A 276 -12.48 -0.11 -7.14
N GLY A 277 -11.61 -0.58 -6.25
CA GLY A 277 -12.00 -1.32 -5.04
C GLY A 277 -10.77 -1.84 -4.30
N ASN A 278 -10.89 -1.96 -2.97
CA ASN A 278 -9.86 -2.52 -2.12
C ASN A 278 -10.41 -3.74 -1.38
N VAL A 279 -9.58 -4.76 -1.22
CA VAL A 279 -9.92 -5.99 -0.51
C VAL A 279 -9.04 -6.09 0.74
N TYR A 280 -9.68 -6.29 1.90
CA TYR A 280 -9.02 -6.33 3.20
C TYR A 280 -9.02 -7.73 3.79
N ARG A 281 -7.89 -8.13 4.37
CA ARG A 281 -7.78 -9.34 5.20
C ARG A 281 -8.41 -9.10 6.56
N LEU A 282 -8.76 -10.18 7.25
CA LEU A 282 -9.04 -10.12 8.68
C LEU A 282 -7.78 -9.74 9.47
N ALA A 283 -7.96 -9.16 10.64
CA ALA A 283 -6.89 -8.92 11.59
C ALA A 283 -6.16 -10.22 11.95
N ASN A 284 -4.86 -10.14 12.17
CA ASN A 284 -4.01 -11.27 12.54
C ASN A 284 -3.31 -10.99 13.88
N PRO A 285 -3.87 -11.46 15.01
CA PRO A 285 -3.34 -11.19 16.33
C PRO A 285 -2.04 -11.95 16.60
N ALA A 286 -1.00 -11.23 17.04
CA ALA A 286 0.22 -11.78 17.57
C ALA A 286 0.39 -11.34 19.03
N LEU A 287 0.47 -12.31 19.96
CA LEU A 287 0.67 -12.06 21.38
C LEU A 287 2.17 -11.86 21.66
N ASN A 288 2.55 -10.65 22.11
CA ASN A 288 3.94 -10.30 22.38
C ASN A 288 4.37 -10.65 23.81
N THR A 289 3.39 -10.76 24.74
CA THR A 289 3.62 -11.06 26.16
C THR A 289 2.95 -12.39 26.50
N PRO A 290 3.64 -13.54 26.29
CA PRO A 290 3.05 -14.86 26.54
C PRO A 290 2.98 -15.21 28.02
N SER A 291 3.76 -14.55 28.88
CA SER A 291 3.80 -14.79 30.33
C SER A 291 4.07 -13.52 31.11
N VAL A 292 3.57 -13.48 32.34
CA VAL A 292 3.79 -12.42 33.32
C VAL A 292 4.13 -13.06 34.66
N THR A 293 5.23 -12.59 35.30
CA THR A 293 5.63 -12.98 36.66
C THR A 293 5.69 -11.73 37.53
N LEU A 294 5.02 -11.78 38.68
CA LEU A 294 4.95 -10.66 39.63
C LEU A 294 5.25 -11.14 41.03
N ALA A 295 5.94 -10.31 41.82
CA ALA A 295 6.19 -10.57 43.24
C ALA A 295 5.86 -9.31 44.07
N ALA A 296 5.38 -9.52 45.27
CA ALA A 296 5.03 -8.45 46.21
C ALA A 296 5.13 -8.94 47.66
N ARG A 297 5.14 -8.02 48.62
CA ARG A 297 4.85 -8.31 50.02
C ARG A 297 3.39 -8.06 50.36
N VAL A 298 2.92 -8.75 51.37
CA VAL A 298 1.54 -8.52 51.87
C VAL A 298 1.38 -7.07 52.27
N GLY A 299 0.33 -6.42 51.73
CA GLY A 299 0.01 -5.00 51.97
C GLY A 299 0.73 -4.01 51.08
N ASP A 300 1.65 -4.43 50.22
CA ASP A 300 2.23 -3.55 49.20
C ASP A 300 1.18 -3.14 48.17
N ALA A 301 1.44 -2.05 47.44
CA ALA A 301 0.70 -1.75 46.23
C ALA A 301 0.88 -2.89 45.22
N GLY A 302 -0.21 -3.42 44.68
CA GLY A 302 -0.17 -4.56 43.76
C GLY A 302 0.67 -4.24 42.51
N PRO A 303 1.75 -4.95 42.26
CA PRO A 303 2.56 -4.75 41.06
C PRO A 303 1.74 -5.07 39.81
N THR A 304 1.98 -4.34 38.74
CA THR A 304 1.28 -4.48 37.46
C THR A 304 2.22 -4.82 36.32
N ALA A 305 1.71 -5.52 35.32
CA ALA A 305 2.41 -5.76 34.07
C ALA A 305 1.46 -5.54 32.88
N SER A 306 2.00 -5.06 31.79
CA SER A 306 1.28 -4.83 30.53
C SER A 306 1.31 -6.06 29.64
N ILE A 307 0.18 -6.36 28.99
CA ILE A 307 0.09 -7.38 27.95
C ILE A 307 0.15 -6.69 26.60
N GLY A 308 1.20 -6.97 25.83
CA GLY A 308 1.41 -6.44 24.49
C GLY A 308 0.86 -7.38 23.42
N LEU A 309 0.21 -6.80 22.42
CA LEU A 309 -0.25 -7.50 21.21
C LEU A 309 0.07 -6.67 19.97
N THR A 310 0.25 -7.35 18.84
CA THR A 310 0.42 -6.75 17.51
C THR A 310 -0.66 -7.27 16.59
N ASN A 311 -1.26 -6.40 15.77
CA ASN A 311 -2.03 -6.81 14.60
C ASN A 311 -1.03 -7.10 13.48
N SER A 312 -0.54 -8.34 13.40
CA SER A 312 0.53 -8.77 12.50
C SER A 312 0.04 -8.82 11.05
N SER A 313 0.39 -7.83 10.27
CA SER A 313 -0.04 -7.71 8.88
C SER A 313 1.11 -7.27 7.98
N PRO A 314 1.17 -7.78 6.75
CA PRO A 314 2.18 -7.39 5.78
C PRO A 314 1.95 -5.98 5.18
N ASP A 315 0.73 -5.47 5.22
CA ASP A 315 0.34 -4.20 4.58
C ASP A 315 -0.93 -3.59 5.20
N VAL A 316 -1.30 -2.40 4.69
CA VAL A 316 -2.47 -1.62 5.15
C VAL A 316 -3.83 -2.25 4.79
N TYR A 317 -3.86 -3.29 3.94
CA TYR A 317 -5.10 -3.96 3.53
C TYR A 317 -5.49 -5.06 4.50
N THR A 318 -5.52 -4.71 5.79
CA THR A 318 -5.93 -5.59 6.90
C THR A 318 -6.85 -4.80 7.81
N GLU A 319 -7.92 -5.44 8.30
CA GLU A 319 -8.87 -4.85 9.23
C GLU A 319 -8.24 -4.59 10.60
N GLY A 320 -8.86 -3.76 11.40
CA GLY A 320 -8.45 -3.47 12.77
C GLY A 320 -8.63 -4.67 13.68
N LEU A 321 -7.80 -4.77 14.74
CA LEU A 321 -7.89 -5.79 15.77
C LEU A 321 -8.51 -5.20 17.04
N ASN A 322 -9.61 -5.79 17.51
CA ASN A 322 -10.15 -5.60 18.85
C ASN A 322 -9.71 -6.76 19.74
N VAL A 323 -9.33 -6.46 20.99
CA VAL A 323 -9.01 -7.48 22.00
C VAL A 323 -9.78 -7.20 23.28
N THR A 324 -10.53 -8.19 23.72
CA THR A 324 -11.24 -8.15 24.98
C THR A 324 -10.67 -9.19 25.94
N ARG A 325 -10.73 -8.86 27.25
CA ARG A 325 -10.31 -9.76 28.31
C ARG A 325 -11.44 -10.75 28.64
N GLY A 326 -11.07 -12.00 28.80
CA GLY A 326 -11.92 -13.03 29.39
C GLY A 326 -11.61 -13.22 30.88
N ALA A 327 -11.74 -14.47 31.34
CA ALA A 327 -11.44 -14.83 32.73
C ALA A 327 -9.97 -14.56 33.09
N THR A 328 -9.76 -14.05 34.32
CA THR A 328 -8.46 -13.84 34.95
C THR A 328 -8.28 -14.87 36.06
N ALA A 329 -7.10 -15.46 36.20
CA ALA A 329 -6.82 -16.41 37.27
C ALA A 329 -6.98 -15.79 38.65
N ALA A 330 -7.33 -16.64 39.63
CA ALA A 330 -7.44 -16.22 41.03
C ALA A 330 -6.11 -15.67 41.57
N GLY A 331 -6.16 -14.65 42.41
CA GLY A 331 -4.98 -13.93 42.90
C GLY A 331 -4.52 -12.79 41.98
N PHE A 332 -5.13 -12.64 40.79
CA PHE A 332 -4.86 -11.55 39.87
C PHE A 332 -6.11 -10.77 39.55
N THR A 333 -5.91 -9.53 39.15
CA THR A 333 -6.94 -8.70 38.52
C THR A 333 -6.44 -8.21 37.17
N SER A 334 -7.34 -7.89 36.23
CA SER A 334 -6.96 -7.32 34.95
C SER A 334 -7.86 -6.16 34.55
N SER A 335 -7.31 -5.23 33.78
CA SER A 335 -8.02 -4.03 33.32
C SER A 335 -7.66 -3.68 31.87
N GLY A 336 -8.47 -2.83 31.22
CA GLY A 336 -8.24 -2.34 29.88
C GLY A 336 -8.76 -3.25 28.77
N GLY A 337 -8.37 -2.97 27.55
CA GLY A 337 -8.71 -3.64 26.29
C GLY A 337 -8.04 -2.92 25.12
N ILE A 338 -8.10 -3.51 23.92
CA ILE A 338 -7.56 -2.92 22.70
C ILE A 338 -8.73 -2.72 21.73
N GLY A 339 -8.87 -1.51 21.22
CA GLY A 339 -9.87 -1.15 20.22
C GLY A 339 -9.23 -0.72 18.92
N ASN A 340 -9.63 -1.32 17.81
CA ASN A 340 -9.26 -0.98 16.44
C ASN A 340 -7.75 -0.79 16.23
N LEU A 341 -6.94 -1.73 16.71
CA LEU A 341 -5.50 -1.72 16.48
C LEU A 341 -5.23 -1.91 14.98
N ALA A 342 -4.67 -0.89 14.35
CA ALA A 342 -4.44 -0.87 12.92
C ALA A 342 -3.43 -1.94 12.46
N ALA A 343 -3.47 -2.26 11.18
CA ALA A 343 -2.54 -3.19 10.54
C ALA A 343 -1.07 -2.85 10.83
N GLY A 344 -0.28 -3.84 11.24
CA GLY A 344 1.13 -3.70 11.57
C GLY A 344 1.43 -2.95 12.88
N GLN A 345 0.42 -2.47 13.61
CA GLN A 345 0.64 -1.73 14.85
C GLN A 345 0.68 -2.66 16.07
N THR A 346 1.46 -2.25 17.06
CA THR A 346 1.52 -2.86 18.38
C THR A 346 0.69 -2.01 19.35
N SER A 347 0.02 -2.68 20.30
CA SER A 347 -0.78 -2.02 21.33
C SER A 347 0.06 -1.05 22.16
N SER A 348 -0.54 0.05 22.61
CA SER A 348 0.08 0.97 23.56
C SER A 348 0.44 0.24 24.86
N LEU A 349 1.48 0.71 25.53
CA LEU A 349 1.78 0.29 26.90
C LEU A 349 0.54 0.56 27.77
N ASN A 350 0.21 -0.41 28.63
CA ASN A 350 -0.92 -0.35 29.56
C ASN A 350 -2.31 -0.46 28.91
N ALA A 351 -2.42 -0.76 27.63
CA ALA A 351 -3.71 -1.03 26.99
C ALA A 351 -4.46 -2.18 27.67
N ILE A 352 -3.75 -3.25 28.03
CA ILE A 352 -4.24 -4.33 28.89
C ILE A 352 -3.21 -4.51 30.02
N GLN A 353 -3.68 -4.46 31.27
CA GLN A 353 -2.83 -4.65 32.45
C GLN A 353 -3.33 -5.82 33.29
N VAL A 354 -2.37 -6.51 33.91
CA VAL A 354 -2.62 -7.51 34.95
C VAL A 354 -1.95 -7.03 36.21
N ALA A 355 -2.63 -7.12 37.36
CA ALA A 355 -2.11 -6.78 38.69
C ALA A 355 -2.19 -8.00 39.60
N LEU A 356 -1.18 -8.17 40.49
CA LEU A 356 -1.17 -9.17 41.53
C LEU A 356 -1.93 -8.64 42.76
N ASN A 357 -2.81 -9.46 43.32
CA ASN A 357 -3.50 -9.14 44.60
C ASN A 357 -2.56 -9.46 45.77
N THR A 358 -2.26 -8.46 46.59
CA THR A 358 -1.29 -8.53 47.72
C THR A 358 -1.93 -8.76 49.06
N GLY A 359 -3.22 -9.03 49.14
CA GLY A 359 -3.94 -9.17 50.42
C GLY A 359 -3.60 -10.46 51.19
N THR A 360 -3.04 -11.49 50.55
CA THR A 360 -2.77 -12.78 51.19
C THR A 360 -1.46 -13.36 50.66
N ALA A 361 -0.59 -13.84 51.59
CA ALA A 361 0.62 -14.50 51.22
C ALA A 361 0.37 -15.85 50.54
N GLY A 362 1.16 -16.15 49.49
CA GLY A 362 1.07 -17.42 48.77
C GLY A 362 1.60 -17.34 47.33
N SER A 363 1.60 -18.49 46.69
CA SER A 363 1.91 -18.63 45.26
C SER A 363 0.62 -18.74 44.48
N PHE A 364 0.48 -17.91 43.45
CA PHE A 364 -0.67 -17.84 42.55
C PHE A 364 -0.23 -18.17 41.14
N SER A 365 -1.02 -18.96 40.40
CA SER A 365 -0.75 -19.29 39.01
C SER A 365 -2.04 -19.50 38.22
N GLY A 366 -1.97 -19.32 36.92
CA GLY A 366 -3.09 -19.53 36.00
C GLY A 366 -2.95 -18.72 34.73
N THR A 367 -4.05 -18.27 34.15
CA THR A 367 -4.02 -17.55 32.88
C THR A 367 -4.93 -16.33 32.88
N GLN A 368 -4.59 -15.33 32.05
CA GLN A 368 -5.48 -14.29 31.55
C GLN A 368 -5.96 -14.70 30.17
N ALA A 369 -7.23 -14.97 30.01
CA ALA A 369 -7.82 -15.26 28.71
C ALA A 369 -8.05 -13.97 27.91
N LEU A 370 -7.84 -14.05 26.58
CA LEU A 370 -8.01 -12.97 25.61
C LEU A 370 -8.88 -13.48 24.46
N ALA A 371 -9.82 -12.66 24.00
CA ALA A 371 -10.61 -12.91 22.80
C ALA A 371 -10.24 -11.89 21.73
N TYR A 372 -10.04 -12.36 20.50
CA TYR A 372 -9.59 -11.60 19.35
C TYR A 372 -10.69 -11.44 18.33
N VAL A 373 -10.90 -10.22 17.86
CA VAL A 373 -11.96 -9.88 16.91
C VAL A 373 -11.39 -8.96 15.83
N SER A 374 -11.59 -9.32 14.56
CA SER A 374 -11.34 -8.44 13.43
C SER A 374 -12.51 -7.49 13.28
N THR A 375 -12.24 -6.19 13.26
CA THR A 375 -13.24 -5.15 13.06
C THR A 375 -13.07 -4.44 11.73
N GLY A 376 -14.17 -4.31 10.97
CA GLY A 376 -14.23 -3.52 9.76
C GLY A 376 -14.31 -2.01 9.99
N ALA A 377 -14.36 -1.57 11.24
CA ALA A 377 -14.44 -0.14 11.59
C ALA A 377 -13.26 0.64 11.01
N GLY A 378 -13.56 1.69 10.22
CA GLY A 378 -12.54 2.50 9.54
C GLY A 378 -11.92 1.86 8.29
N THR A 379 -12.33 0.64 7.90
CA THR A 379 -11.86 -0.06 6.69
C THR A 379 -13.03 -0.52 5.82
N THR A 380 -13.52 -1.73 6.02
CA THR A 380 -14.59 -2.35 5.20
C THR A 380 -16.00 -2.00 5.67
N SER A 381 -16.16 -1.49 6.88
CA SER A 381 -17.46 -1.33 7.58
C SER A 381 -18.23 -2.66 7.72
N SER A 382 -17.56 -3.79 7.55
CA SER A 382 -18.15 -5.12 7.74
C SER A 382 -18.34 -5.42 9.22
N PRO A 383 -19.31 -6.27 9.61
CA PRO A 383 -19.50 -6.71 10.99
C PRO A 383 -18.24 -7.36 11.57
N ASP A 384 -18.11 -7.23 12.89
CA ASP A 384 -17.02 -7.85 13.65
C ASP A 384 -17.02 -9.38 13.50
N VAL A 385 -15.82 -9.96 13.36
CA VAL A 385 -15.63 -11.42 13.21
C VAL A 385 -14.55 -11.90 14.17
N SER A 386 -14.85 -12.97 14.92
CA SER A 386 -13.86 -13.62 15.78
C SER A 386 -12.70 -14.17 14.94
N VAL A 387 -11.48 -13.83 15.34
CA VAL A 387 -10.22 -14.34 14.72
C VAL A 387 -9.43 -15.21 15.71
N GLY A 388 -10.12 -15.72 16.73
CA GLY A 388 -9.55 -16.66 17.69
C GLY A 388 -9.46 -16.11 19.11
N SER A 389 -8.66 -16.78 19.93
CA SER A 389 -8.41 -16.43 21.32
C SER A 389 -6.97 -16.76 21.69
N GLY A 390 -6.49 -16.15 22.77
CA GLY A 390 -5.18 -16.42 23.34
C GLY A 390 -5.22 -16.44 24.86
N SER A 391 -4.12 -16.81 25.48
CA SER A 391 -3.95 -16.75 26.92
C SER A 391 -2.54 -16.35 27.31
N VAL A 392 -2.44 -15.56 28.36
CA VAL A 392 -1.16 -15.16 28.98
C VAL A 392 -1.00 -15.97 30.25
N THR A 393 0.11 -16.67 30.41
CA THR A 393 0.44 -17.40 31.65
C THR A 393 0.79 -16.40 32.73
N LEU A 394 0.17 -16.55 33.92
CA LEU A 394 0.40 -15.70 35.08
C LEU A 394 1.06 -16.48 36.20
N ALA A 395 2.11 -15.92 36.78
CA ALA A 395 2.74 -16.41 38.00
C ALA A 395 2.90 -15.24 38.98
N GLY A 396 2.50 -15.45 40.22
CA GLY A 396 2.57 -14.43 41.27
C GLY A 396 3.04 -15.02 42.60
N ARG A 397 3.85 -14.28 43.34
CA ARG A 397 4.27 -14.63 44.70
C ARG A 397 4.04 -13.45 45.63
N VAL A 398 3.38 -13.71 46.75
CA VAL A 398 3.14 -12.71 47.79
C VAL A 398 3.76 -13.21 49.08
N TYR A 399 4.71 -12.46 49.62
CA TYR A 399 5.46 -12.81 50.79
C TYR A 399 4.97 -12.06 52.03
N THR A 400 4.89 -12.73 53.20
CA THR A 400 4.78 -12.05 54.47
C THR A 400 6.16 -11.49 54.85
N PRO A 401 6.29 -10.16 55.10
CA PRO A 401 7.59 -9.59 55.49
C PRO A 401 8.10 -10.18 56.80
N ALA A 402 9.44 -10.24 56.96
CA ALA A 402 10.08 -10.56 58.23
C ALA A 402 9.83 -9.46 59.25
N VAL A 403 9.65 -9.83 60.51
CA VAL A 403 9.47 -8.92 61.63
C VAL A 403 10.63 -9.13 62.63
N ALA A 404 11.52 -8.15 62.71
CA ALA A 404 12.68 -8.24 63.63
C ALA A 404 12.20 -8.01 65.09
N SER A 405 12.54 -8.98 65.96
CA SER A 405 12.44 -8.85 67.39
C SER A 405 13.83 -9.08 68.01
N VAL A 406 14.46 -8.01 68.49
CA VAL A 406 15.81 -8.03 69.08
C VAL A 406 15.70 -8.03 70.60
N ASN A 407 16.46 -8.89 71.25
CA ASN A 407 16.62 -8.78 72.68
C ASN A 407 17.43 -7.51 73.02
N THR A 408 16.78 -6.47 73.54
CA THR A 408 17.39 -5.18 73.88
C THR A 408 17.89 -5.08 75.30
N THR A 409 17.90 -6.21 76.05
CA THR A 409 18.55 -6.25 77.39
C THR A 409 20.00 -5.74 77.25
N PRO A 410 20.41 -4.73 78.06
CA PRO A 410 21.76 -4.21 77.97
C PRO A 410 22.82 -5.31 78.16
N VAL A 411 23.85 -5.30 77.36
CA VAL A 411 24.98 -6.20 77.47
C VAL A 411 26.06 -5.53 78.38
N ASP A 412 26.09 -5.95 79.63
CA ASP A 412 27.06 -5.49 80.64
C ASP A 412 28.21 -6.49 80.76
N PHE A 413 29.40 -6.05 80.47
CA PHE A 413 30.65 -6.86 80.68
C PHE A 413 31.14 -6.82 82.11
N GLY A 414 30.54 -5.98 82.99
CA GLY A 414 30.93 -5.83 84.37
C GLY A 414 32.24 -5.07 84.56
N ILE A 415 32.90 -5.36 85.67
CA ILE A 415 34.22 -4.79 86.03
C ILE A 415 35.35 -5.80 85.76
N VAL A 416 36.33 -5.41 84.96
CA VAL A 416 37.45 -6.23 84.51
C VAL A 416 38.75 -5.43 84.62
N HIS A 417 39.92 -6.09 84.51
CA HIS A 417 41.21 -5.38 84.47
C HIS A 417 41.72 -5.19 83.06
N VAL A 418 42.63 -4.22 82.91
CA VAL A 418 43.42 -4.05 81.69
C VAL A 418 44.12 -5.33 81.33
N GLY A 419 43.91 -5.80 80.05
CA GLY A 419 44.51 -7.03 79.53
C GLY A 419 43.75 -8.32 79.84
N ASP A 420 42.63 -8.27 80.56
CA ASP A 420 41.81 -9.46 80.79
C ASP A 420 41.19 -9.96 79.45
N VAL A 421 41.17 -11.27 79.30
CA VAL A 421 40.47 -11.91 78.18
C VAL A 421 38.99 -12.08 78.56
N VAL A 422 38.09 -11.28 77.92
CA VAL A 422 36.70 -11.30 78.19
C VAL A 422 35.96 -12.04 77.05
N ALA A 423 35.08 -12.99 77.39
CA ALA A 423 34.29 -13.73 76.41
C ALA A 423 33.32 -12.83 75.71
N ALA A 424 33.14 -13.00 74.39
CA ALA A 424 32.13 -12.32 73.60
C ALA A 424 30.71 -12.59 74.15
N ARG A 425 29.86 -11.62 74.08
CA ARG A 425 28.43 -11.71 74.46
C ARG A 425 27.55 -11.73 73.19
N ASN A 426 26.59 -12.66 73.13
CA ASN A 426 25.72 -12.80 72.00
C ASN A 426 24.47 -11.87 72.14
N VAL A 427 24.00 -11.38 71.03
CA VAL A 427 22.76 -10.64 70.92
C VAL A 427 21.71 -11.53 70.20
N ALA A 428 20.62 -11.85 70.90
CA ALA A 428 19.58 -12.69 70.36
C ALA A 428 18.62 -11.89 69.45
N VAL A 429 18.31 -12.45 68.28
CA VAL A 429 17.37 -11.90 67.30
C VAL A 429 16.39 -12.97 66.89
N THR A 430 15.09 -12.64 66.86
CA THR A 430 14.01 -13.50 66.40
C THR A 430 13.31 -12.88 65.17
N ASN A 431 13.01 -13.68 64.16
CA ASN A 431 12.01 -13.29 63.13
C ASN A 431 10.62 -13.58 63.70
N ALA A 432 9.96 -12.55 64.26
CA ALA A 432 8.67 -12.66 64.92
C ALA A 432 7.49 -12.66 63.94
N ALA A 433 7.72 -12.77 62.61
CA ALA A 433 6.67 -12.87 61.61
C ALA A 433 5.85 -14.14 61.84
N THR A 434 4.54 -14.05 61.62
CA THR A 434 3.65 -15.22 61.58
C THR A 434 3.98 -16.10 60.40
N ALA A 435 4.11 -17.40 60.59
CA ALA A 435 4.37 -18.35 59.52
C ALA A 435 3.14 -18.43 58.58
N THR A 436 3.35 -18.19 57.28
CA THR A 436 2.37 -18.27 56.22
C THR A 436 2.88 -19.17 55.08
N ALA A 437 2.16 -19.25 53.96
CA ALA A 437 2.58 -20.06 52.83
C ALA A 437 3.90 -19.58 52.20
N LEU A 438 4.16 -18.27 52.23
CA LEU A 438 5.45 -17.68 51.83
C LEU A 438 5.83 -16.58 52.83
N ASN A 439 7.02 -16.68 53.39
CA ASN A 439 7.61 -15.66 54.25
C ASN A 439 8.96 -15.21 53.73
N ASP A 440 9.25 -13.95 53.95
CA ASP A 440 10.64 -13.45 53.87
C ASP A 440 11.46 -14.02 55.00
N VAL A 441 12.74 -14.17 54.83
CA VAL A 441 13.70 -14.44 55.90
C VAL A 441 14.27 -13.13 56.45
N LEU A 442 14.62 -13.13 57.74
CA LEU A 442 15.26 -12.00 58.40
C LEU A 442 16.77 -12.12 58.17
N VAL A 443 17.39 -11.17 57.52
CA VAL A 443 18.85 -11.10 57.30
C VAL A 443 19.42 -9.83 57.95
N GLY A 444 20.74 -9.78 58.14
CA GLY A 444 21.41 -8.56 58.56
C GLY A 444 22.63 -8.80 59.42
N THR A 445 23.24 -7.72 59.89
CA THR A 445 24.53 -7.67 60.58
C THR A 445 24.46 -6.83 61.84
N ILE A 446 25.47 -6.94 62.71
CA ILE A 446 25.65 -6.14 63.91
C ILE A 446 26.93 -5.28 63.77
N ASN A 447 26.92 -4.05 64.28
CA ASN A 447 28.09 -3.17 64.33
C ASN A 447 28.04 -2.24 65.56
N THR A 448 29.18 -1.67 65.97
CA THR A 448 29.30 -0.76 67.12
C THR A 448 29.53 0.69 66.71
N GLY A 449 29.27 1.08 65.43
CA GLY A 449 29.43 2.43 64.94
C GLY A 449 30.84 3.00 65.03
N GLY A 450 31.88 2.15 65.06
CA GLY A 450 33.31 2.56 65.16
C GLY A 450 33.77 2.83 66.58
N SER A 451 33.09 2.29 67.61
CA SER A 451 33.57 2.33 68.98
C SER A 451 34.99 1.70 69.11
N SER A 452 35.91 2.38 69.80
CA SER A 452 37.24 1.83 70.07
C SER A 452 37.23 0.84 71.23
N SER A 453 36.18 0.89 72.07
CA SER A 453 36.10 0.06 73.31
C SER A 453 35.28 -1.22 73.08
N PHE A 454 34.35 -1.19 72.11
CA PHE A 454 33.56 -2.37 71.79
C PHE A 454 33.71 -2.68 70.30
N SER A 455 33.77 -3.95 69.97
CA SER A 455 33.65 -4.43 68.60
C SER A 455 32.44 -5.36 68.49
N ALA A 456 31.83 -5.43 67.32
CA ALA A 456 30.76 -6.37 67.05
C ALA A 456 31.05 -7.12 65.76
N ALA A 457 30.64 -8.36 65.69
CA ALA A 457 30.85 -9.22 64.52
C ALA A 457 29.67 -10.20 64.34
N GLY A 458 29.51 -10.63 63.10
CA GLY A 458 28.54 -11.67 62.72
C GLY A 458 27.41 -11.16 61.87
N ASP A 459 26.76 -12.12 61.21
CA ASP A 459 25.59 -11.94 60.36
C ASP A 459 24.59 -13.08 60.57
N LEU A 460 23.39 -12.93 60.04
CA LEU A 460 22.36 -13.96 60.10
C LEU A 460 22.46 -15.01 58.99
N GLY A 461 23.55 -15.01 58.19
CA GLY A 461 23.81 -15.99 57.14
C GLY A 461 22.69 -16.04 56.07
N SER A 462 22.16 -17.24 55.82
CA SER A 462 21.04 -17.45 54.88
C SER A 462 19.69 -16.89 55.39
N GLY A 463 19.67 -16.28 56.56
CA GLY A 463 18.48 -15.65 57.15
C GLY A 463 17.70 -16.56 58.11
N LEU A 464 16.91 -15.91 58.96
CA LEU A 464 15.99 -16.55 59.89
C LEU A 464 14.60 -16.68 59.27
N GLY A 465 14.06 -17.88 59.16
CA GLY A 465 12.67 -18.12 58.83
C GLY A 465 11.71 -17.58 59.91
N ALA A 466 10.44 -17.45 59.55
CA ALA A 466 9.41 -16.99 60.47
C ALA A 466 9.36 -17.84 61.74
N GLY A 467 9.32 -17.19 62.92
CA GLY A 467 9.34 -17.82 64.21
C GLY A 467 10.70 -18.33 64.69
N GLN A 468 11.76 -18.26 63.91
CA GLN A 468 13.11 -18.72 64.28
C GLN A 468 13.89 -17.65 65.06
N THR A 469 14.75 -18.10 66.00
CA THR A 469 15.63 -17.27 66.82
C THR A 469 17.09 -17.63 66.55
N ASN A 470 17.94 -16.64 66.43
CA ASN A 470 19.39 -16.75 66.44
C ASN A 470 19.90 -16.10 67.72
N ASN A 471 20.71 -16.85 68.50
CA ASN A 471 21.33 -16.39 69.74
C ASN A 471 22.83 -16.67 69.80
N THR A 472 23.49 -16.95 68.67
CA THR A 472 24.87 -17.34 68.58
C THR A 472 25.69 -16.57 67.56
N SER A 473 25.10 -16.15 66.47
CA SER A 473 25.85 -15.59 65.31
C SER A 473 26.21 -14.13 65.47
N LEU A 474 25.39 -13.33 66.18
CA LEU A 474 25.64 -11.90 66.41
C LEU A 474 26.28 -11.72 67.79
N ASN A 475 27.50 -11.17 67.82
CA ASN A 475 28.25 -11.04 69.09
C ASN A 475 28.88 -9.66 69.19
N VAL A 476 29.12 -9.29 70.48
CA VAL A 476 29.87 -8.09 70.86
C VAL A 476 31.04 -8.49 71.73
N GLN A 477 32.18 -7.79 71.66
CA GLN A 477 33.35 -8.02 72.42
C GLN A 477 33.89 -6.71 72.99
N LEU A 478 34.39 -6.77 74.24
CA LEU A 478 35.00 -5.66 74.92
C LEU A 478 36.53 -5.62 74.62
N ASN A 479 37.06 -4.44 74.31
CA ASN A 479 38.48 -4.17 74.26
C ASN A 479 38.96 -3.68 75.65
N THR A 480 39.82 -4.52 76.31
CA THR A 480 40.32 -4.27 77.64
C THR A 480 41.70 -3.59 77.68
N SER A 481 42.22 -3.11 76.54
CA SER A 481 43.58 -2.55 76.44
C SER A 481 43.79 -1.24 77.19
N ILE A 482 42.75 -0.51 77.50
CA ILE A 482 42.84 0.78 78.19
C ILE A 482 41.81 0.81 79.30
N ALA A 483 42.22 1.34 80.48
CA ALA A 483 41.32 1.50 81.62
C ALA A 483 40.30 2.67 81.36
N GLY A 484 39.08 2.48 81.83
CA GLY A 484 38.04 3.49 81.69
C GLY A 484 36.64 2.93 81.95
N ILE A 485 35.62 3.81 82.02
CA ILE A 485 34.23 3.44 82.06
C ILE A 485 33.68 3.61 80.64
N TYR A 486 33.22 2.52 80.10
CA TYR A 486 32.80 2.46 78.71
C TYR A 486 31.29 2.27 78.58
N ASN A 487 30.64 3.11 77.79
CA ASN A 487 29.26 2.99 77.37
C ASN A 487 29.18 3.07 75.86
N GLY A 488 28.34 2.26 75.21
CA GLY A 488 28.19 2.21 73.80
C GLY A 488 26.87 1.58 73.35
N ALA A 489 26.76 1.32 72.09
CA ALA A 489 25.63 0.60 71.52
C ALA A 489 26.07 -0.35 70.44
N ALA A 490 25.47 -1.52 70.37
CA ALA A 490 25.52 -2.43 69.24
C ALA A 490 24.28 -2.17 68.37
N ASN A 491 24.49 -1.73 67.16
CA ASN A 491 23.46 -1.41 66.18
C ASN A 491 23.22 -2.62 65.26
N LEU A 492 21.98 -3.09 65.17
CA LEU A 492 21.58 -4.15 64.28
C LEU A 492 20.94 -3.54 63.02
N ALA A 493 21.56 -3.77 61.86
CA ALA A 493 21.02 -3.42 60.54
C ALA A 493 20.37 -4.69 59.96
N LEU A 494 19.05 -4.76 60.05
CA LEU A 494 18.26 -5.93 59.64
C LEU A 494 17.38 -5.61 58.44
N SER A 495 17.14 -6.62 57.59
CA SER A 495 16.28 -6.51 56.43
C SER A 495 15.40 -7.75 56.24
N SER A 496 14.22 -7.56 55.67
CA SER A 496 13.35 -8.63 55.20
C SER A 496 13.76 -9.01 53.77
N HIS A 497 14.14 -10.27 53.55
CA HIS A 497 14.77 -10.75 52.31
C HIS A 497 13.97 -11.90 51.67
N ASN A 498 13.84 -11.86 50.34
CA ASN A 498 13.47 -12.99 49.49
C ASN A 498 14.20 -12.89 48.14
N ALA A 499 14.16 -13.97 47.36
CA ALA A 499 14.90 -14.06 46.09
C ALA A 499 14.23 -13.28 44.92
N ASP A 500 12.99 -12.87 45.07
CA ASP A 500 12.18 -12.28 43.96
C ASP A 500 12.16 -10.74 43.97
N MET A 501 12.59 -10.13 45.09
CA MET A 501 12.52 -8.67 45.29
C MET A 501 13.75 -8.14 46.03
N ALA A 502 13.92 -6.83 45.95
CA ALA A 502 14.95 -6.15 46.76
C ALA A 502 14.65 -6.29 48.26
N ASP A 503 15.71 -6.31 49.08
CA ASP A 503 15.61 -6.33 50.53
C ASP A 503 14.82 -5.14 51.04
N LEU A 504 13.91 -5.39 51.99
CA LEU A 504 13.18 -4.34 52.70
C LEU A 504 13.93 -4.01 53.99
N PRO A 505 14.61 -2.85 54.10
CA PRO A 505 15.27 -2.45 55.34
C PRO A 505 14.25 -2.32 56.49
N LEU A 506 14.60 -2.88 57.66
CA LEU A 506 13.83 -2.73 58.85
C LEU A 506 14.42 -1.62 59.76
N ALA A 507 13.69 -1.15 60.73
CA ALA A 507 14.18 -0.14 61.66
C ALA A 507 15.42 -0.63 62.40
N THR A 508 16.48 0.18 62.42
CA THR A 508 17.70 -0.14 63.18
C THR A 508 17.40 -0.22 64.67
N THR A 509 17.80 -1.31 65.29
CA THR A 509 17.68 -1.53 66.75
C THR A 509 19.03 -1.42 67.40
N ALA A 510 19.15 -0.67 68.49
CA ALA A 510 20.36 -0.52 69.29
C ALA A 510 20.23 -1.27 70.62
N VAL A 511 21.27 -2.03 70.98
CA VAL A 511 21.44 -2.69 72.28
C VAL A 511 22.52 -1.95 73.06
N ALA A 512 22.21 -1.47 74.24
CA ALA A 512 23.14 -0.74 75.09
C ALA A 512 24.28 -1.66 75.58
N LEU A 513 25.52 -1.16 75.58
CA LEU A 513 26.72 -1.81 76.05
C LEU A 513 27.32 -1.03 77.18
N SER A 514 27.79 -1.75 78.24
CA SER A 514 28.53 -1.17 79.39
C SER A 514 29.67 -2.01 79.83
N ALA A 515 30.72 -1.35 80.34
CA ALA A 515 31.87 -2.03 80.96
C ALA A 515 32.71 -1.05 81.82
N THR A 516 33.40 -1.56 82.87
CA THR A 516 34.44 -0.82 83.57
C THR A 516 35.76 -1.62 83.51
N VAL A 517 36.76 -0.97 82.93
CA VAL A 517 38.11 -1.57 82.85
C VAL A 517 39.05 -0.85 83.85
N ASN A 518 39.51 -1.53 84.86
CA ASN A 518 40.35 -0.96 85.88
C ASN A 518 41.82 -1.28 85.62
N ASN A 519 42.69 -0.40 85.98
CA ASN A 519 44.11 -0.75 86.08
C ASN A 519 44.38 -1.63 87.29
N TYR A 520 45.37 -2.51 87.25
CA TYR A 520 45.88 -3.16 88.43
C TYR A 520 46.49 -2.15 89.37
N ALA A 521 46.44 -2.42 90.69
CA ALA A 521 47.13 -1.59 91.63
C ALA A 521 48.65 -1.58 91.33
N ASN A 522 49.16 -0.38 91.25
CA ASN A 522 50.57 -0.21 91.07
C ASN A 522 51.22 0.22 92.42
N PRO A 523 51.74 -0.74 93.20
CA PRO A 523 52.37 -0.43 94.49
C PRO A 523 53.59 0.42 94.23
N VAL A 524 53.67 1.56 94.93
CA VAL A 524 54.85 2.46 94.93
C VAL A 524 55.45 2.41 96.36
N TYR A 525 56.64 1.96 96.44
CA TYR A 525 57.38 2.02 97.70
C TYR A 525 58.14 3.34 97.83
N ASN A 526 57.87 4.08 98.89
CA ASN A 526 58.56 5.30 99.25
C ASN A 526 59.34 5.08 100.58
N ARG A 527 60.52 5.56 100.62
CA ARG A 527 61.26 5.53 101.92
C ARG A 527 60.67 6.61 102.83
N VAL A 528 60.15 6.15 103.98
CA VAL A 528 59.57 7.04 104.99
C VAL A 528 60.66 7.50 105.97
N THR A 529 61.46 6.58 106.54
CA THR A 529 62.60 6.84 107.44
C THR A 529 63.63 5.76 107.33
N GLY A 530 64.88 6.01 107.79
CA GLY A 530 65.91 4.99 107.93
C GLY A 530 67.11 5.22 106.99
N ASP A 531 67.91 4.22 106.89
CA ASP A 531 69.19 4.23 106.14
C ASP A 531 69.01 3.73 104.70
N GLY A 532 69.92 4.02 103.83
CA GLY A 532 69.96 3.57 102.46
C GLY A 532 69.20 4.44 101.51
N THR A 533 69.42 4.26 100.22
CA THR A 533 68.71 4.97 99.10
C THR A 533 67.84 3.96 98.38
N LEU A 534 66.54 4.32 98.24
CA LEU A 534 65.60 3.56 97.44
C LEU A 534 65.61 4.11 96.02
N SER A 535 65.83 3.26 95.03
CA SER A 535 65.79 3.58 93.62
C SER A 535 64.98 2.50 92.87
N GLY A 536 64.49 2.80 91.67
CA GLY A 536 63.64 1.88 90.86
C GLY A 536 62.23 2.36 90.74
N GLY A 537 61.34 1.52 90.22
CA GLY A 537 59.92 1.80 89.98
C GLY A 537 59.19 0.59 89.37
N GLY A 538 57.90 0.64 89.37
CA GLY A 538 57.04 -0.46 88.87
C GLY A 538 57.18 -1.72 89.70
N LEU A 539 57.65 -2.78 89.12
CA LEU A 539 57.80 -4.08 89.79
C LEU A 539 59.20 -4.37 90.37
N SER A 540 60.13 -3.42 90.27
CA SER A 540 61.51 -3.60 90.72
C SER A 540 62.01 -2.36 91.42
N TYR A 541 62.40 -2.52 92.62
CA TYR A 541 63.01 -1.50 93.45
C TYR A 541 64.36 -2.05 94.03
N THR A 542 65.34 -1.20 94.13
CA THR A 542 66.61 -1.47 94.76
C THR A 542 66.76 -0.56 95.97
N LEU A 543 66.96 -1.18 97.10
CA LEU A 543 67.33 -0.48 98.33
C LEU A 543 68.83 -0.67 98.53
N ASP A 544 69.63 0.39 98.36
CA ASP A 544 71.08 0.38 98.51
C ASP A 544 71.45 1.04 99.83
N PHE A 545 72.08 0.28 100.70
CA PHE A 545 72.61 0.73 102.00
C PHE A 545 74.00 1.35 101.91
N GLY A 546 74.60 1.41 100.72
CA GLY A 546 75.94 1.92 100.52
C GLY A 546 77.01 1.05 101.21
N GLU A 547 78.18 1.62 101.44
CA GLU A 547 79.32 0.92 102.17
C GLU A 547 79.04 0.98 103.65
N VAL A 548 79.03 -0.19 104.30
CA VAL A 548 78.87 -0.30 105.75
C VAL A 548 80.13 -0.91 106.39
N VAL A 549 80.51 -0.42 107.58
CA VAL A 549 81.68 -0.90 108.31
C VAL A 549 81.33 -2.17 109.08
N GLN A 550 82.23 -3.12 109.10
CA GLN A 550 82.08 -4.38 109.84
C GLN A 550 81.74 -4.13 111.32
N ASN A 551 80.70 -4.74 111.85
CA ASN A 551 80.13 -4.63 113.19
C ASN A 551 79.37 -3.29 113.45
N ALA A 552 79.05 -2.50 112.44
CA ALA A 552 78.11 -1.34 112.58
C ALA A 552 76.68 -1.88 112.87
N ALA A 553 75.90 -1.01 113.49
CA ALA A 553 74.49 -1.35 113.70
C ALA A 553 73.80 -1.63 112.37
N ALA A 554 72.94 -2.62 112.35
CA ALA A 554 72.23 -2.95 111.11
C ALA A 554 71.40 -1.75 110.65
N GLY A 555 71.58 -1.33 109.36
CA GLY A 555 70.78 -0.29 108.76
C GLY A 555 69.30 -0.77 108.64
N THR A 556 68.40 0.09 108.97
CA THR A 556 66.98 -0.18 108.90
C THR A 556 66.29 0.91 108.11
N THR A 557 65.37 0.49 107.27
CA THR A 557 64.54 1.43 106.43
C THR A 557 63.10 1.05 106.53
N THR A 558 62.25 2.04 106.68
CA THR A 558 60.79 1.87 106.52
C THR A 558 60.36 2.36 105.16
N LEU A 559 59.79 1.47 104.46
CA LEU A 559 59.18 1.73 103.14
C LEU A 559 57.67 1.90 103.25
#